data_8f56dde34864d38a1bc22fd35b567c6f
#
_entry.id   8f56dde34864d38a1bc22fd35b567c6f
#
_cell.length_a   1.000
_cell.length_b   1.000
_cell.length_c   1.000
_cell.angle_alpha   90.00
_cell.angle_beta   90.00
_cell.angle_gamma   90.00
#
_symmetry.space_group_name_H-M   'P 1'
#
loop_
_entity.id
_entity.type
_entity.pdbx_description
1 polymer ?
#
loop_
_entity_poly.entity_id
_entity_poly.type
_entity_poly.pdbx_seq_one_letter_code
_entity_poly.pdbx_strand_id
1 'polypeptide(L)'
;MSCSRNRDALTSRPVSIELISKYRTELMGIAMLLVVLFHGYVPQTSWFYGLKRMGNVGVDVFLFLSGIGLWFSWRSCPNLKHFYKQRFLRVYPTWLLLASCFYGFHFYHKSGFSNDVFDLLGDVTAHLDFWLHGELTFWYIPALMALYLISPFYIQLVNRNRLYTWLTIVPIVWCCAVAWIAPLHHALWHLEIFWSRISIFLIGINMSPYILQKKELPPNTRPLLWVMFLFPLVVACYLEQWEHGHYPLFINRMLYIPITISGVLIASEALQHTNKVVKQCWAFLGSISLELYLLHLHFILVPLQRHHLNYFVTLVLCLAISIPLAMLVQCIVSFTLKHINR
;
A
#
# COMPACT_ATOMS: atom_id res chain seq x y z
N MET A 1 29.27 17.88 -27.20
CA MET A 1 30.13 16.85 -26.53
C MET A 1 30.00 16.76 -25.01
N SER A 2 29.42 17.72 -24.29
CA SER A 2 29.24 17.66 -22.81
C SER A 2 28.07 16.79 -22.33
N CYS A 3 27.04 16.56 -23.15
CA CYS A 3 25.85 15.82 -22.76
C CYS A 3 26.03 14.29 -22.78
N SER A 4 26.97 13.75 -23.57
CA SER A 4 27.25 12.31 -23.61
C SER A 4 28.05 11.83 -22.40
N ARG A 5 29.03 12.59 -21.94
CA ARG A 5 29.86 12.25 -20.77
C ARG A 5 29.05 12.10 -19.46
N ASN A 6 27.97 12.86 -19.30
CA ASN A 6 27.11 12.74 -18.11
C ASN A 6 26.20 11.51 -18.15
N ARG A 7 25.82 11.00 -19.33
CA ARG A 7 25.02 9.77 -19.47
C ARG A 7 25.85 8.54 -19.13
N ASP A 8 27.09 8.47 -19.64
CA ASP A 8 27.96 7.31 -19.41
C ASP A 8 28.37 7.20 -17.93
N ALA A 9 28.55 8.34 -17.23
CA ALA A 9 28.84 8.38 -15.81
C ALA A 9 27.64 7.94 -14.91
N LEU A 10 26.40 8.13 -15.38
CA LEU A 10 25.19 7.68 -14.68
C LEU A 10 24.95 6.17 -14.88
N THR A 11 25.25 5.64 -16.06
CA THR A 11 25.08 4.22 -16.39
C THR A 11 26.14 3.33 -15.73
N SER A 12 27.29 3.89 -15.35
CA SER A 12 28.39 3.15 -14.72
C SER A 12 28.30 3.01 -13.19
N ARG A 13 27.41 3.77 -12.52
CA ARG A 13 27.27 3.70 -11.05
C ARG A 13 26.41 2.50 -10.63
N PRO A 14 26.72 1.83 -9.51
CA PRO A 14 25.87 0.78 -8.98
C PRO A 14 24.51 1.33 -8.50
N VAL A 15 23.49 0.46 -8.46
CA VAL A 15 22.16 0.80 -7.93
C VAL A 15 22.14 0.53 -6.43
N SER A 16 21.99 1.58 -5.63
CA SER A 16 21.99 1.47 -4.17
C SER A 16 20.60 1.11 -3.62
N ILE A 17 20.50 -0.04 -2.98
CA ILE A 17 19.25 -0.50 -2.33
C ILE A 17 18.93 0.34 -1.08
N GLU A 18 19.94 0.97 -0.46
CA GLU A 18 19.77 1.85 0.72
C GLU A 18 18.81 3.02 0.42
N LEU A 19 18.75 3.48 -0.83
CA LEU A 19 17.89 4.60 -1.24
C LEU A 19 16.41 4.35 -0.94
N ILE A 20 15.95 3.10 -0.91
CA ILE A 20 14.57 2.74 -0.53
C ILE A 20 14.27 3.19 0.89
N SER A 21 15.19 2.94 1.83
CA SER A 21 15.02 3.36 3.22
C SER A 21 15.18 4.88 3.37
N LYS A 22 16.12 5.47 2.64
CA LYS A 22 16.38 6.91 2.66
C LYS A 22 15.19 7.74 2.18
N TYR A 23 14.53 7.32 1.11
CA TYR A 23 13.38 8.01 0.50
C TYR A 23 12.04 7.34 0.79
N ARG A 24 11.96 6.58 1.90
CA ARG A 24 10.77 5.80 2.24
C ARG A 24 9.51 6.66 2.34
N THR A 25 9.60 7.83 2.93
CA THR A 25 8.45 8.73 3.13
C THR A 25 7.98 9.31 1.79
N GLU A 26 8.90 9.71 0.92
CA GLU A 26 8.61 10.18 -0.42
C GLU A 26 7.95 9.11 -1.27
N LEU A 27 8.45 7.87 -1.20
CA LEU A 27 7.87 6.71 -1.89
C LEU A 27 6.45 6.42 -1.39
N MET A 28 6.17 6.60 -0.10
CA MET A 28 4.80 6.53 0.45
C MET A 28 3.90 7.64 -0.12
N GLY A 29 4.43 8.84 -0.33
CA GLY A 29 3.69 9.94 -0.98
C GLY A 29 3.32 9.62 -2.44
N ILE A 30 4.27 9.08 -3.20
CA ILE A 30 4.04 8.60 -4.58
C ILE A 30 2.97 7.49 -4.58
N ALA A 31 3.10 6.51 -3.67
CA ALA A 31 2.15 5.42 -3.53
C ALA A 31 0.73 5.92 -3.21
N MET A 32 0.61 6.94 -2.35
CA MET A 32 -0.70 7.53 -2.01
C MET A 32 -1.35 8.21 -3.23
N LEU A 33 -0.58 8.94 -4.02
CA LEU A 33 -1.10 9.53 -5.26
C LEU A 33 -1.59 8.44 -6.22
N LEU A 34 -0.83 7.34 -6.40
CA LEU A 34 -1.25 6.20 -7.22
C LEU A 34 -2.59 5.61 -6.74
N VAL A 35 -2.78 5.47 -5.43
CA VAL A 35 -4.04 4.99 -4.83
C VAL A 35 -5.20 5.94 -5.13
N VAL A 36 -5.01 7.26 -5.02
CA VAL A 36 -6.04 8.25 -5.36
C VAL A 36 -6.40 8.18 -6.85
N LEU A 37 -5.40 8.10 -7.73
CA LEU A 37 -5.61 7.93 -9.18
C LEU A 37 -6.39 6.65 -9.50
N PHE A 38 -6.10 5.55 -8.81
CA PHE A 38 -6.83 4.28 -8.97
C PHE A 38 -8.31 4.40 -8.67
N HIS A 39 -8.71 5.14 -7.63
CA HIS A 39 -10.10 5.21 -7.18
C HIS A 39 -10.97 6.17 -8.01
N GLY A 40 -10.38 7.11 -8.77
CA GLY A 40 -11.15 7.96 -9.68
C GLY A 40 -11.95 7.12 -10.69
N TYR A 41 -13.19 7.50 -10.97
CA TYR A 41 -14.03 6.78 -11.93
C TYR A 41 -13.60 7.05 -13.38
N VAL A 42 -13.43 5.98 -14.12
CA VAL A 42 -13.22 5.99 -15.59
C VAL A 42 -13.98 4.77 -16.13
N PRO A 43 -14.81 4.93 -17.18
CA PRO A 43 -15.48 3.79 -17.79
C PRO A 43 -14.48 2.83 -18.44
N GLN A 44 -14.77 1.54 -18.42
CA GLN A 44 -13.87 0.50 -18.97
C GLN A 44 -13.61 0.68 -20.47
N THR A 45 -14.54 1.32 -21.17
CA THR A 45 -14.41 1.65 -22.60
C THR A 45 -13.37 2.75 -22.88
N SER A 46 -12.87 3.44 -21.86
CA SER A 46 -11.82 4.45 -22.01
C SER A 46 -10.48 3.81 -22.34
N TRP A 47 -9.75 4.38 -23.28
CA TRP A 47 -8.45 3.88 -23.76
C TRP A 47 -7.37 3.79 -22.68
N PHE A 48 -7.49 4.54 -21.59
CA PHE A 48 -6.51 4.55 -20.50
C PHE A 48 -7.01 3.84 -19.23
N TYR A 49 -8.13 3.10 -19.30
CA TYR A 49 -8.70 2.38 -18.16
C TYR A 49 -7.67 1.42 -17.54
N GLY A 50 -7.04 0.56 -18.34
CA GLY A 50 -6.02 -0.37 -17.86
C GLY A 50 -4.85 0.32 -17.17
N LEU A 51 -4.35 1.43 -17.74
CA LEU A 51 -3.28 2.23 -17.13
C LEU A 51 -3.71 2.84 -15.79
N LYS A 52 -4.92 3.41 -15.74
CA LYS A 52 -5.51 3.96 -14.51
C LYS A 52 -5.60 2.91 -13.40
N ARG A 53 -5.96 1.67 -13.76
CA ARG A 53 -6.04 0.54 -12.85
C ARG A 53 -4.70 0.20 -12.20
N MET A 54 -3.58 0.49 -12.86
CA MET A 54 -2.22 0.28 -12.31
C MET A 54 -1.94 1.13 -11.07
N GLY A 55 -2.69 2.19 -10.83
CA GLY A 55 -2.62 2.93 -9.56
C GLY A 55 -2.79 2.06 -8.31
N ASN A 56 -3.44 0.89 -8.44
CA ASN A 56 -3.58 -0.10 -7.38
C ASN A 56 -2.23 -0.66 -6.87
N VAL A 57 -1.16 -0.61 -7.67
CA VAL A 57 0.22 -0.94 -7.25
C VAL A 57 0.66 -0.07 -6.05
N GLY A 58 0.08 1.12 -5.87
CA GLY A 58 0.36 1.96 -4.71
C GLY A 58 0.15 1.25 -3.38
N VAL A 59 -0.85 0.36 -3.28
CA VAL A 59 -1.09 -0.44 -2.07
C VAL A 59 0.04 -1.45 -1.85
N ASP A 60 0.54 -2.07 -2.92
CA ASP A 60 1.65 -3.02 -2.85
C ASP A 60 2.95 -2.31 -2.45
N VAL A 61 3.18 -1.08 -2.92
CA VAL A 61 4.28 -0.21 -2.46
C VAL A 61 4.15 0.08 -0.96
N PHE A 62 2.97 0.42 -0.46
CA PHE A 62 2.76 0.63 0.98
C PHE A 62 3.08 -0.61 1.80
N LEU A 63 2.62 -1.79 1.38
CA LEU A 63 2.88 -3.04 2.10
C LEU A 63 4.36 -3.42 2.06
N PHE A 64 5.02 -3.29 0.91
CA PHE A 64 6.45 -3.51 0.77
C PHE A 64 7.27 -2.61 1.69
N LEU A 65 7.02 -1.30 1.68
CA LEU A 65 7.68 -0.33 2.54
C LEU A 65 7.33 -0.53 4.03
N SER A 66 6.12 -1.01 4.33
CA SER A 66 5.73 -1.37 5.70
C SER A 66 6.52 -2.56 6.20
N GLY A 67 6.67 -3.63 5.40
CA GLY A 67 7.50 -4.77 5.74
C GLY A 67 8.93 -4.38 6.08
N ILE A 68 9.55 -3.50 5.26
CA ILE A 68 10.88 -2.94 5.52
C ILE A 68 10.90 -2.21 6.87
N GLY A 69 9.96 -1.30 7.10
CA GLY A 69 9.92 -0.49 8.31
C GLY A 69 9.68 -1.31 9.59
N LEU A 70 8.91 -2.41 9.50
CA LEU A 70 8.67 -3.29 10.64
C LEU A 70 9.91 -4.07 11.03
N TRP A 71 10.69 -4.53 10.06
CA TRP A 71 11.95 -5.20 10.33
C TRP A 71 12.94 -4.28 11.05
N PHE A 72 13.12 -3.03 10.59
CA PHE A 72 13.97 -2.05 11.27
C PHE A 72 13.48 -1.73 12.68
N SER A 73 12.15 -1.58 12.86
CA SER A 73 11.54 -1.34 14.18
C SER A 73 11.76 -2.50 15.14
N TRP A 74 11.57 -3.74 14.70
CA TRP A 74 11.82 -4.93 15.50
C TRP A 74 13.30 -5.06 15.89
N ARG A 75 14.19 -4.81 14.93
CA ARG A 75 15.64 -4.86 15.18
C ARG A 75 16.08 -3.83 16.20
N SER A 76 15.51 -2.63 16.21
CA SER A 76 15.89 -1.58 17.16
C SER A 76 15.47 -1.90 18.60
N CYS A 77 14.32 -2.56 18.77
CA CYS A 77 13.80 -2.98 20.07
C CYS A 77 12.99 -4.28 19.92
N PRO A 78 13.61 -5.47 20.11
CA PRO A 78 12.94 -6.77 19.91
C PRO A 78 12.07 -7.15 21.12
N ASN A 79 11.09 -6.31 21.43
CA ASN A 79 10.12 -6.49 22.49
C ASN A 79 8.69 -6.42 21.93
N LEU A 80 7.92 -7.49 22.06
CA LEU A 80 6.57 -7.60 21.52
C LEU A 80 5.63 -6.52 22.03
N LYS A 81 5.63 -6.26 23.35
CA LYS A 81 4.75 -5.25 23.95
C LYS A 81 5.05 -3.86 23.39
N HIS A 82 6.34 -3.50 23.30
CA HIS A 82 6.77 -2.23 22.72
C HIS A 82 6.41 -2.13 21.25
N PHE A 83 6.69 -3.18 20.48
CA PHE A 83 6.40 -3.26 19.05
C PHE A 83 4.91 -3.06 18.76
N TYR A 84 4.03 -3.84 19.42
CA TYR A 84 2.59 -3.74 19.19
C TYR A 84 2.01 -2.41 19.68
N LYS A 85 2.47 -1.90 20.83
CA LYS A 85 2.07 -0.56 21.31
C LYS A 85 2.36 0.52 20.27
N GLN A 86 3.57 0.52 19.70
CA GLN A 86 3.93 1.52 18.67
C GLN A 86 3.07 1.39 17.40
N ARG A 87 2.78 0.17 16.97
CA ARG A 87 1.95 -0.04 15.75
C ARG A 87 0.50 0.33 16.00
N PHE A 88 -0.03 -0.06 17.14
CA PHE A 88 -1.38 0.32 17.56
C PHE A 88 -1.53 1.85 17.62
N LEU A 89 -0.67 2.54 18.34
CA LEU A 89 -0.74 3.99 18.48
C LEU A 89 -0.54 4.76 17.16
N ARG A 90 0.12 4.15 16.18
CA ARG A 90 0.33 4.76 14.87
C ARG A 90 -0.89 4.70 13.96
N VAL A 91 -1.69 3.65 14.03
CA VAL A 91 -2.78 3.37 13.07
C VAL A 91 -4.15 3.48 13.72
N TYR A 92 -4.30 2.85 14.87
CA TYR A 92 -5.61 2.61 15.47
C TYR A 92 -6.36 3.87 15.92
N PRO A 93 -5.72 4.90 16.50
CA PRO A 93 -6.43 6.12 16.89
C PRO A 93 -7.06 6.87 15.70
N THR A 94 -6.32 6.98 14.60
CA THR A 94 -6.85 7.58 13.35
C THR A 94 -7.96 6.72 12.77
N TRP A 95 -7.78 5.40 12.75
CA TRP A 95 -8.80 4.46 12.34
C TRP A 95 -10.06 4.60 13.17
N LEU A 96 -9.96 4.50 14.49
CA LEU A 96 -11.10 4.55 15.40
C LEU A 96 -11.91 5.85 15.23
N LEU A 97 -11.24 6.99 15.09
CA LEU A 97 -11.88 8.28 14.87
C LEU A 97 -12.69 8.27 13.57
N LEU A 98 -12.06 7.92 12.46
CA LEU A 98 -12.71 8.00 11.14
C LEU A 98 -13.72 6.88 10.91
N ALA A 99 -13.47 5.67 11.40
CA ALA A 99 -14.43 4.57 11.37
C ALA A 99 -15.69 4.89 12.20
N SER A 100 -15.53 5.44 13.40
CA SER A 100 -16.67 5.88 14.22
C SER A 100 -17.51 6.94 13.49
N CYS A 101 -16.87 7.90 12.83
CA CYS A 101 -17.58 8.89 12.04
C CYS A 101 -18.32 8.25 10.85
N PHE A 102 -17.68 7.36 10.12
CA PHE A 102 -18.25 6.72 8.93
C PHE A 102 -19.37 5.75 9.29
N TYR A 103 -19.07 4.71 10.08
CA TYR A 103 -20.05 3.68 10.43
C TYR A 103 -21.16 4.22 11.33
N GLY A 104 -20.85 5.14 12.25
CA GLY A 104 -21.86 5.81 13.09
C GLY A 104 -22.84 6.64 12.28
N PHE A 105 -22.37 7.39 11.26
CA PHE A 105 -23.23 8.12 10.35
C PHE A 105 -24.14 7.18 9.55
N HIS A 106 -23.57 6.11 8.99
CA HIS A 106 -24.32 5.13 8.20
C HIS A 106 -25.33 4.34 9.04
N PHE A 107 -24.98 3.98 10.26
CA PHE A 107 -25.88 3.34 11.22
C PHE A 107 -27.07 4.23 11.57
N TYR A 108 -26.82 5.53 11.88
CA TYR A 108 -27.88 6.47 12.16
C TYR A 108 -28.86 6.64 10.98
N HIS A 109 -28.34 6.68 9.76
CA HIS A 109 -29.16 6.83 8.54
C HIS A 109 -29.69 5.50 7.98
N LYS A 110 -29.45 4.38 8.64
CA LYS A 110 -29.87 3.02 8.19
C LYS A 110 -29.45 2.73 6.74
N SER A 111 -28.26 3.10 6.36
CA SER A 111 -27.77 2.99 4.97
C SER A 111 -27.07 1.66 4.65
N GLY A 112 -27.28 0.61 5.45
CA GLY A 112 -26.94 -0.78 5.11
C GLY A 112 -25.50 -1.22 5.42
N PHE A 113 -24.70 -0.42 6.14
CA PHE A 113 -23.33 -0.81 6.53
C PHE A 113 -23.27 -1.56 7.85
N SER A 114 -24.10 -1.23 8.82
CA SER A 114 -24.14 -1.93 10.13
C SER A 114 -25.60 -2.10 10.53
N ASN A 115 -26.02 -3.35 10.78
CA ASN A 115 -27.42 -3.68 10.97
C ASN A 115 -27.86 -3.51 12.42
N ASP A 116 -26.97 -3.72 13.39
CA ASP A 116 -27.22 -3.53 14.81
C ASP A 116 -26.00 -2.93 15.54
N VAL A 117 -26.12 -2.73 16.86
CA VAL A 117 -25.06 -2.11 17.68
C VAL A 117 -23.83 -3.01 17.78
N PHE A 118 -23.97 -4.34 17.78
CA PHE A 118 -22.86 -5.27 17.86
C PHE A 118 -22.08 -5.27 16.57
N ASP A 119 -22.77 -5.22 15.44
CA ASP A 119 -22.21 -5.09 14.10
C ASP A 119 -21.43 -3.77 13.97
N LEU A 120 -22.06 -2.65 14.36
CA LEU A 120 -21.39 -1.35 14.43
C LEU A 120 -20.11 -1.36 15.27
N LEU A 121 -20.14 -1.97 16.46
CA LEU A 121 -18.97 -2.08 17.32
C LEU A 121 -17.89 -2.97 16.68
N GLY A 122 -18.30 -4.04 16.03
CA GLY A 122 -17.41 -4.94 15.30
C GLY A 122 -16.69 -4.21 14.15
N ASP A 123 -17.42 -3.43 13.36
CA ASP A 123 -16.86 -2.67 12.23
C ASP A 123 -15.94 -1.55 12.70
N VAL A 124 -16.35 -0.78 13.71
CA VAL A 124 -15.53 0.31 14.23
C VAL A 124 -14.25 -0.20 14.90
N THR A 125 -14.29 -1.34 15.61
CA THR A 125 -13.12 -1.84 16.34
C THR A 125 -12.19 -2.70 15.49
N ALA A 126 -12.71 -3.63 14.70
CA ALA A 126 -11.93 -4.64 14.00
C ALA A 126 -12.28 -4.78 12.50
N HIS A 127 -13.24 -4.00 12.00
CA HIS A 127 -13.81 -4.12 10.66
C HIS A 127 -14.22 -5.57 10.35
N LEU A 128 -15.14 -6.12 11.18
CA LEU A 128 -15.56 -7.51 11.08
C LEU A 128 -16.18 -7.84 9.74
N ASP A 129 -16.90 -6.90 9.12
CA ASP A 129 -17.52 -7.08 7.80
C ASP A 129 -16.49 -7.35 6.70
N PHE A 130 -15.28 -6.81 6.80
CA PHE A 130 -14.21 -7.20 5.88
C PHE A 130 -13.86 -8.69 6.01
N TRP A 131 -13.71 -9.19 7.26
CA TRP A 131 -13.29 -10.57 7.49
C TRP A 131 -14.37 -11.59 7.22
N LEU A 132 -15.63 -11.24 7.46
CA LEU A 132 -16.77 -12.18 7.40
C LEU A 132 -17.52 -12.11 6.06
N HIS A 133 -17.67 -10.91 5.50
CA HIS A 133 -18.51 -10.66 4.35
C HIS A 133 -17.75 -10.09 3.14
N GLY A 134 -16.48 -9.73 3.29
CA GLY A 134 -15.65 -9.17 2.22
C GLY A 134 -15.98 -7.71 1.89
N GLU A 135 -16.50 -6.94 2.86
CA GLU A 135 -16.72 -5.52 2.69
C GLU A 135 -15.38 -4.79 2.46
N LEU A 136 -15.24 -4.15 1.30
CA LEU A 136 -13.97 -3.56 0.88
C LEU A 136 -13.78 -2.11 1.35
N THR A 137 -14.73 -1.55 2.08
CA THR A 137 -14.57 -0.23 2.72
C THR A 137 -13.42 -0.28 3.70
N PHE A 138 -12.38 0.54 3.52
CA PHE A 138 -11.19 0.57 4.40
C PHE A 138 -10.43 -0.77 4.60
N TRP A 139 -10.64 -1.77 3.78
CA TRP A 139 -10.08 -3.13 3.89
C TRP A 139 -8.57 -3.18 4.20
N TYR A 140 -7.81 -2.17 3.76
CA TYR A 140 -6.36 -2.11 3.97
C TYR A 140 -5.97 -2.02 5.45
N ILE A 141 -6.79 -1.38 6.30
CA ILE A 141 -6.48 -1.21 7.73
C ILE A 141 -6.52 -2.56 8.48
N PRO A 142 -7.60 -3.35 8.44
CA PRO A 142 -7.61 -4.66 9.09
C PRO A 142 -6.56 -5.60 8.50
N ALA A 143 -6.35 -5.58 7.19
CA ALA A 143 -5.29 -6.34 6.52
C ALA A 143 -3.89 -5.96 7.04
N LEU A 144 -3.60 -4.65 7.16
CA LEU A 144 -2.33 -4.15 7.69
C LEU A 144 -2.14 -4.54 9.16
N MET A 145 -3.18 -4.47 9.99
CA MET A 145 -3.13 -4.86 11.39
C MET A 145 -2.86 -6.36 11.55
N ALA A 146 -3.48 -7.21 10.73
CA ALA A 146 -3.18 -8.65 10.69
C ALA A 146 -1.72 -8.92 10.33
N LEU A 147 -1.17 -8.21 9.33
CA LEU A 147 0.24 -8.31 8.95
C LEU A 147 1.18 -7.84 10.08
N TYR A 148 0.78 -6.83 10.85
CA TYR A 148 1.54 -6.39 12.03
C TYR A 148 1.59 -7.46 13.12
N LEU A 149 0.49 -8.22 13.32
CA LEU A 149 0.45 -9.29 14.31
C LEU A 149 1.43 -10.42 14.00
N ILE A 150 1.53 -10.81 12.73
CA ILE A 150 2.40 -11.92 12.31
C ILE A 150 3.87 -11.51 12.10
N SER A 151 4.16 -10.23 11.86
CA SER A 151 5.48 -9.77 11.42
C SER A 151 6.62 -10.05 12.42
N PRO A 152 6.49 -9.89 13.77
CA PRO A 152 7.59 -10.20 14.68
C PRO A 152 8.00 -11.68 14.65
N PHE A 153 7.02 -12.56 14.51
CA PHE A 153 7.26 -14.01 14.44
C PHE A 153 7.97 -14.39 13.14
N TYR A 154 7.51 -13.84 12.02
CA TYR A 154 8.16 -14.05 10.73
C TYR A 154 9.60 -13.49 10.71
N ILE A 155 9.83 -12.30 11.25
CA ILE A 155 11.16 -11.69 11.35
C ILE A 155 12.10 -12.57 12.19
N GLN A 156 11.64 -13.09 13.34
CA GLN A 156 12.42 -14.00 14.17
C GLN A 156 12.75 -15.30 13.43
N LEU A 157 11.78 -15.85 12.72
CA LEU A 157 11.94 -17.08 11.96
C LEU A 157 13.02 -16.93 10.87
N VAL A 158 12.94 -15.88 10.05
CA VAL A 158 13.92 -15.59 8.99
C VAL A 158 15.30 -15.24 9.55
N ASN A 159 15.36 -14.55 10.71
CA ASN A 159 16.62 -14.26 11.38
C ASN A 159 17.29 -15.53 11.92
N ARG A 160 16.50 -16.54 12.35
CA ARG A 160 17.02 -17.83 12.81
C ARG A 160 17.59 -18.68 11.66
N ASN A 161 16.87 -18.73 10.53
CA ASN A 161 17.33 -19.43 9.34
C ASN A 161 16.80 -18.74 8.07
N ARG A 162 17.73 -18.35 7.19
CA ARG A 162 17.43 -17.71 5.90
C ARG A 162 16.60 -18.57 4.96
N LEU A 163 16.57 -19.88 5.11
CA LEU A 163 15.69 -20.75 4.32
C LEU A 163 14.21 -20.37 4.45
N TYR A 164 13.79 -19.82 5.62
CA TYR A 164 12.40 -19.37 5.80
C TYR A 164 11.98 -18.17 4.93
N THR A 165 12.92 -17.54 4.19
CA THR A 165 12.54 -16.53 3.18
C THR A 165 11.68 -17.13 2.06
N TRP A 166 11.75 -18.43 1.80
CA TRP A 166 10.89 -19.14 0.84
C TRP A 166 9.42 -19.18 1.24
N LEU A 167 9.10 -18.88 2.49
CA LEU A 167 7.70 -18.76 2.93
C LEU A 167 6.93 -17.64 2.20
N THR A 168 7.61 -16.74 1.50
CA THR A 168 6.96 -15.77 0.58
C THR A 168 6.21 -16.42 -0.57
N ILE A 169 6.51 -17.67 -0.90
CA ILE A 169 5.80 -18.44 -1.95
C ILE A 169 4.48 -19.01 -1.42
N VAL A 170 4.38 -19.27 -0.10
CA VAL A 170 3.19 -19.90 0.49
C VAL A 170 1.89 -19.13 0.21
N PRO A 171 1.83 -17.78 0.36
CA PRO A 171 0.63 -17.03 0.02
C PRO A 171 0.26 -17.11 -1.48
N ILE A 172 1.24 -17.27 -2.38
CA ILE A 172 1.01 -17.44 -3.82
C ILE A 172 0.33 -18.79 -4.07
N VAL A 173 0.88 -19.86 -3.51
CA VAL A 173 0.29 -21.21 -3.61
C VAL A 173 -1.11 -21.22 -2.99
N TRP A 174 -1.29 -20.52 -1.88
CA TRP A 174 -2.60 -20.37 -1.24
C TRP A 174 -3.61 -19.67 -2.15
N CYS A 175 -3.22 -18.58 -2.84
CA CYS A 175 -4.09 -17.91 -3.81
C CYS A 175 -4.49 -18.85 -4.95
N CYS A 176 -3.56 -19.67 -5.46
CA CYS A 176 -3.88 -20.69 -6.43
C CYS A 176 -4.89 -21.71 -5.87
N ALA A 177 -4.69 -22.18 -4.64
CA ALA A 177 -5.62 -23.12 -4.01
C ALA A 177 -7.02 -22.52 -3.85
N VAL A 178 -7.12 -21.28 -3.33
CA VAL A 178 -8.39 -20.56 -3.17
C VAL A 178 -9.06 -20.30 -4.52
N ALA A 179 -8.32 -20.01 -5.57
CA ALA A 179 -8.89 -19.72 -6.90
C ALA A 179 -9.48 -20.96 -7.58
N TRP A 180 -8.86 -22.14 -7.42
CA TRP A 180 -9.21 -23.35 -8.20
C TRP A 180 -9.84 -24.48 -7.41
N ILE A 181 -9.80 -24.47 -6.07
CA ILE A 181 -10.46 -25.48 -5.24
C ILE A 181 -11.82 -24.94 -4.79
N ALA A 182 -12.90 -25.48 -5.37
CA ALA A 182 -14.26 -24.95 -5.20
C ALA A 182 -14.70 -24.74 -3.73
N PRO A 183 -14.52 -25.66 -2.77
CA PRO A 183 -14.85 -25.43 -1.38
C PRO A 183 -14.10 -24.26 -0.74
N LEU A 184 -12.80 -24.11 -1.07
CA LEU A 184 -11.99 -22.99 -0.58
C LEU A 184 -12.40 -21.68 -1.23
N HIS A 185 -12.71 -21.71 -2.54
CA HIS A 185 -13.20 -20.54 -3.26
C HIS A 185 -14.48 -19.99 -2.60
N HIS A 186 -15.50 -20.82 -2.41
CA HIS A 186 -16.74 -20.39 -1.78
C HIS A 186 -16.56 -19.81 -0.38
N ALA A 187 -15.62 -20.33 0.39
CA ALA A 187 -15.39 -19.87 1.76
C ALA A 187 -14.52 -18.62 1.87
N LEU A 188 -13.53 -18.43 1.00
CA LEU A 188 -12.41 -17.51 1.25
C LEU A 188 -12.08 -16.55 0.10
N TRP A 189 -12.79 -16.62 -1.06
CA TRP A 189 -12.53 -15.76 -2.21
C TRP A 189 -12.62 -14.26 -1.88
N HIS A 190 -13.53 -13.89 -0.98
CA HIS A 190 -13.74 -12.51 -0.56
C HIS A 190 -12.50 -11.90 0.11
N LEU A 191 -11.59 -12.72 0.63
CA LEU A 191 -10.30 -12.27 1.19
C LEU A 191 -9.14 -12.32 0.19
N GLU A 192 -9.37 -12.56 -1.10
CA GLU A 192 -8.32 -12.62 -2.12
C GLU A 192 -7.48 -11.34 -2.16
N ILE A 193 -8.10 -10.20 -1.95
CA ILE A 193 -7.43 -8.91 -1.89
C ILE A 193 -6.34 -8.83 -0.79
N PHE A 194 -6.51 -9.57 0.29
CA PHE A 194 -5.56 -9.69 1.40
C PHE A 194 -4.50 -10.75 1.11
N TRP A 195 -4.93 -11.99 0.80
CA TRP A 195 -4.02 -13.12 0.59
C TRP A 195 -2.98 -12.84 -0.51
N SER A 196 -3.41 -12.26 -1.61
CA SER A 196 -2.56 -11.97 -2.77
C SER A 196 -1.46 -10.94 -2.51
N ARG A 197 -1.55 -10.19 -1.40
CA ARG A 197 -0.58 -9.14 -1.04
C ARG A 197 0.36 -9.51 0.10
N ILE A 198 0.16 -10.65 0.75
CA ILE A 198 1.06 -11.09 1.82
C ILE A 198 2.49 -11.24 1.30
N SER A 199 2.67 -11.80 0.10
CA SER A 199 3.99 -12.06 -0.48
C SER A 199 4.82 -10.78 -0.63
N ILE A 200 4.28 -9.69 -1.16
CA ILE A 200 5.03 -8.45 -1.33
C ILE A 200 5.43 -7.83 0.02
N PHE A 201 4.58 -7.94 1.04
CA PHE A 201 4.90 -7.52 2.41
C PHE A 201 6.07 -8.34 2.99
N LEU A 202 6.05 -9.67 2.86
CA LEU A 202 7.13 -10.54 3.33
C LEU A 202 8.43 -10.31 2.56
N ILE A 203 8.37 -10.03 1.26
CA ILE A 203 9.54 -9.64 0.46
C ILE A 203 10.16 -8.36 1.01
N GLY A 204 9.36 -7.37 1.43
CA GLY A 204 9.85 -6.17 2.09
C GLY A 204 10.66 -6.48 3.36
N ILE A 205 10.18 -7.39 4.21
CA ILE A 205 10.91 -7.87 5.39
C ILE A 205 12.22 -8.54 4.96
N ASN A 206 12.20 -9.41 3.97
CA ASN A 206 13.36 -10.17 3.50
C ASN A 206 14.45 -9.30 2.85
N MET A 207 14.06 -8.18 2.23
CA MET A 207 15.02 -7.22 1.65
C MET A 207 15.71 -6.34 2.71
N SER A 208 15.14 -6.18 3.89
CA SER A 208 15.61 -5.26 4.92
C SER A 208 17.07 -5.49 5.37
N PRO A 209 17.56 -6.73 5.57
CA PRO A 209 18.97 -6.98 5.88
C PRO A 209 19.94 -6.51 4.80
N TYR A 210 19.53 -6.59 3.52
CA TYR A 210 20.36 -6.11 2.39
C TYR A 210 20.39 -4.58 2.34
N ILE A 211 19.26 -3.91 2.68
CA ILE A 211 19.20 -2.46 2.84
C ILE A 211 20.13 -2.00 3.97
N LEU A 212 20.11 -2.69 5.12
CA LEU A 212 20.98 -2.38 6.24
C LEU A 212 22.47 -2.52 5.88
N GLN A 213 22.81 -3.56 5.10
CA GLN A 213 24.18 -3.80 4.63
C GLN A 213 24.60 -2.85 3.51
N LYS A 214 23.74 -1.91 3.10
CA LYS A 214 23.96 -0.97 2.00
C LYS A 214 24.40 -1.69 0.71
N LYS A 215 23.80 -2.85 0.45
CA LYS A 215 24.16 -3.61 -0.76
C LYS A 215 23.87 -2.79 -2.01
N GLU A 216 24.79 -2.91 -2.95
CA GLU A 216 24.70 -2.30 -4.26
C GLU A 216 24.52 -3.38 -5.32
N LEU A 217 23.65 -3.10 -6.28
CA LEU A 217 23.47 -3.96 -7.46
C LEU A 217 24.40 -3.46 -8.56
N PRO A 218 25.00 -4.35 -9.34
CA PRO A 218 25.86 -3.97 -10.46
C PRO A 218 25.16 -3.01 -11.43
N PRO A 219 25.89 -2.11 -12.09
CA PRO A 219 25.30 -1.14 -13.02
C PRO A 219 24.50 -1.77 -14.16
N ASN A 220 24.91 -2.93 -14.63
CA ASN A 220 24.23 -3.71 -15.68
C ASN A 220 22.86 -4.29 -15.23
N THR A 221 22.48 -4.15 -13.95
CA THR A 221 21.15 -4.52 -13.45
C THR A 221 20.06 -3.50 -13.86
N ARG A 222 20.41 -2.25 -14.22
CA ARG A 222 19.40 -1.23 -14.61
C ARG A 222 18.51 -1.63 -15.76
N PRO A 223 19.02 -2.12 -16.89
CA PRO A 223 18.15 -2.60 -17.98
C PRO A 223 17.19 -3.70 -17.49
N LEU A 224 17.66 -4.61 -16.64
CA LEU A 224 16.82 -5.66 -16.05
C LEU A 224 15.72 -5.07 -15.16
N LEU A 225 16.01 -4.05 -14.34
CA LEU A 225 15.00 -3.35 -13.52
C LEU A 225 13.93 -2.71 -14.40
N TRP A 226 14.30 -2.08 -15.52
CA TRP A 226 13.33 -1.53 -16.45
C TRP A 226 12.48 -2.61 -17.14
N VAL A 227 13.07 -3.73 -17.52
CA VAL A 227 12.31 -4.87 -18.07
C VAL A 227 11.36 -5.43 -17.02
N MET A 228 11.81 -5.63 -15.77
CA MET A 228 10.99 -6.09 -14.65
C MET A 228 9.88 -5.10 -14.27
N PHE A 229 10.03 -3.82 -14.60
CA PHE A 229 9.00 -2.82 -14.41
C PHE A 229 8.02 -2.77 -15.58
N LEU A 230 8.53 -2.57 -16.80
CA LEU A 230 7.71 -2.29 -17.98
C LEU A 230 6.96 -3.52 -18.50
N PHE A 231 7.60 -4.70 -18.56
CA PHE A 231 6.97 -5.89 -19.12
C PHE A 231 5.72 -6.30 -18.31
N PRO A 232 5.80 -6.54 -16.99
CA PRO A 232 4.62 -6.89 -16.23
C PRO A 232 3.61 -5.72 -16.11
N LEU A 233 4.05 -4.45 -16.20
CA LEU A 233 3.17 -3.31 -16.26
C LEU A 233 2.30 -3.32 -17.52
N VAL A 234 2.91 -3.57 -18.69
CA VAL A 234 2.17 -3.67 -19.97
C VAL A 234 1.20 -4.83 -19.94
N VAL A 235 1.64 -6.01 -19.45
CA VAL A 235 0.77 -7.19 -19.33
C VAL A 235 -0.40 -6.90 -18.39
N ALA A 236 -0.14 -6.31 -17.22
CA ALA A 236 -1.19 -5.98 -16.26
C ALA A 236 -2.16 -4.91 -16.80
N CYS A 237 -1.66 -3.89 -17.52
CA CYS A 237 -2.51 -2.92 -18.22
C CYS A 237 -3.41 -3.59 -19.26
N TYR A 238 -2.87 -4.51 -20.06
CA TYR A 238 -3.61 -5.25 -21.06
C TYR A 238 -4.72 -6.09 -20.41
N LEU A 239 -4.39 -6.86 -19.39
CA LEU A 239 -5.35 -7.70 -18.66
C LEU A 239 -6.48 -6.86 -18.05
N GLU A 240 -6.16 -5.74 -17.40
CA GLU A 240 -7.20 -4.85 -16.82
C GLU A 240 -8.03 -4.16 -17.90
N GLN A 241 -7.47 -3.84 -19.07
CA GLN A 241 -8.17 -3.16 -20.16
C GLN A 241 -9.17 -4.08 -20.88
N TRP A 242 -8.73 -5.32 -21.18
CA TRP A 242 -9.45 -6.19 -22.11
C TRP A 242 -10.06 -7.43 -21.45
N GLU A 243 -9.43 -7.94 -20.36
CA GLU A 243 -9.79 -9.19 -19.72
C GLU A 243 -10.30 -8.98 -18.27
N HIS A 244 -10.64 -7.75 -17.90
CA HIS A 244 -11.07 -7.43 -16.54
C HIS A 244 -12.29 -8.25 -16.11
N GLY A 245 -12.16 -9.00 -15.01
CA GLY A 245 -13.19 -9.90 -14.48
C GLY A 245 -13.21 -11.31 -15.07
N HIS A 246 -12.39 -11.62 -16.10
CA HIS A 246 -12.34 -12.95 -16.73
C HIS A 246 -11.27 -13.86 -16.15
N TYR A 247 -10.49 -13.39 -15.18
CA TYR A 247 -9.43 -14.17 -14.51
C TYR A 247 -9.38 -13.84 -13.01
N PRO A 248 -8.81 -14.75 -12.17
CA PRO A 248 -8.63 -14.48 -10.75
C PRO A 248 -7.74 -13.27 -10.49
N LEU A 249 -8.17 -12.38 -9.59
CA LEU A 249 -7.47 -11.11 -9.32
C LEU A 249 -6.02 -11.30 -8.85
N PHE A 250 -5.69 -12.42 -8.21
CA PHE A 250 -4.34 -12.66 -7.73
C PHE A 250 -3.31 -12.69 -8.87
N ILE A 251 -3.69 -13.03 -10.12
CA ILE A 251 -2.79 -13.03 -11.28
C ILE A 251 -2.21 -11.64 -11.49
N ASN A 252 -3.05 -10.59 -11.49
CA ASN A 252 -2.55 -9.21 -11.54
C ASN A 252 -1.67 -8.86 -10.34
N ARG A 253 -1.99 -9.37 -9.15
CA ARG A 253 -1.18 -9.11 -7.95
C ARG A 253 0.21 -9.75 -8.04
N MET A 254 0.33 -10.89 -8.71
CA MET A 254 1.65 -11.48 -8.98
C MET A 254 2.48 -10.62 -9.93
N LEU A 255 1.85 -9.99 -10.93
CA LEU A 255 2.52 -9.00 -11.79
C LEU A 255 2.92 -7.72 -11.02
N TYR A 256 2.16 -7.34 -9.98
CA TYR A 256 2.50 -6.18 -9.16
C TYR A 256 3.77 -6.37 -8.31
N ILE A 257 4.16 -7.61 -8.00
CA ILE A 257 5.39 -7.88 -7.23
C ILE A 257 6.64 -7.33 -7.95
N PRO A 258 6.98 -7.74 -9.20
CA PRO A 258 8.12 -7.19 -9.91
C PRO A 258 7.96 -5.68 -10.21
N ILE A 259 6.75 -5.21 -10.52
CA ILE A 259 6.48 -3.76 -10.72
C ILE A 259 6.83 -2.98 -9.45
N THR A 260 6.40 -3.45 -8.29
CA THR A 260 6.65 -2.77 -7.01
C THR A 260 8.13 -2.73 -6.68
N ILE A 261 8.83 -3.87 -6.75
CA ILE A 261 10.25 -3.94 -6.36
C ILE A 261 11.10 -3.07 -7.29
N SER A 262 10.95 -3.24 -8.61
CA SER A 262 11.71 -2.47 -9.60
C SER A 262 11.29 -1.01 -9.62
N GLY A 263 10.00 -0.71 -9.54
CA GLY A 263 9.46 0.65 -9.53
C GLY A 263 9.93 1.45 -8.30
N VAL A 264 9.98 0.85 -7.12
CA VAL A 264 10.51 1.48 -5.90
C VAL A 264 12.00 1.76 -6.03
N LEU A 265 12.79 0.84 -6.61
CA LEU A 265 14.22 1.06 -6.87
C LEU A 265 14.44 2.19 -7.88
N ILE A 266 13.73 2.17 -9.01
CA ILE A 266 13.81 3.21 -10.05
C ILE A 266 13.38 4.57 -9.48
N ALA A 267 12.27 4.63 -8.75
CA ALA A 267 11.78 5.85 -8.13
C ALA A 267 12.75 6.39 -7.08
N SER A 268 13.37 5.52 -6.28
CA SER A 268 14.35 5.95 -5.27
C SER A 268 15.64 6.51 -5.91
N GLU A 269 16.11 5.96 -7.04
CA GLU A 269 17.20 6.54 -7.83
C GLU A 269 16.80 7.89 -8.43
N ALA A 270 15.60 8.01 -9.02
CA ALA A 270 15.10 9.26 -9.56
C ALA A 270 14.99 10.34 -8.48
N LEU A 271 14.49 10.01 -7.29
CA LEU A 271 14.43 10.91 -6.15
C LEU A 271 15.81 11.40 -5.72
N GLN A 272 16.87 10.61 -5.85
CA GLN A 272 18.23 11.05 -5.54
C GLN A 272 18.61 12.29 -6.36
N HIS A 273 18.21 12.34 -7.63
CA HIS A 273 18.54 13.42 -8.58
C HIS A 273 17.51 14.56 -8.61
N THR A 274 16.39 14.41 -7.91
CA THR A 274 15.33 15.43 -7.85
C THR A 274 15.70 16.57 -6.91
N ASN A 275 15.16 17.76 -7.14
CA ASN A 275 15.39 18.93 -6.29
C ASN A 275 14.73 18.77 -4.90
N LYS A 276 15.16 19.60 -3.93
CA LYS A 276 14.70 19.56 -2.54
C LYS A 276 13.20 19.80 -2.40
N VAL A 277 12.64 20.71 -3.18
CA VAL A 277 11.22 21.10 -3.11
C VAL A 277 10.33 19.90 -3.48
N VAL A 278 10.61 19.24 -4.61
CA VAL A 278 9.83 18.08 -5.04
C VAL A 278 9.93 16.92 -4.02
N LYS A 279 11.12 16.66 -3.43
CA LYS A 279 11.25 15.68 -2.34
C LYS A 279 10.38 16.04 -1.15
N GLN A 280 10.38 17.30 -0.74
CA GLN A 280 9.56 17.79 0.38
C GLN A 280 8.07 17.62 0.10
N CYS A 281 7.60 17.88 -1.13
CA CYS A 281 6.20 17.65 -1.51
C CYS A 281 5.82 16.15 -1.37
N TRP A 282 6.66 15.25 -1.89
CA TRP A 282 6.40 13.81 -1.75
C TRP A 282 6.47 13.34 -0.30
N ALA A 283 7.47 13.81 0.47
CA ALA A 283 7.60 13.49 1.88
C ALA A 283 6.40 13.99 2.69
N PHE A 284 5.88 15.18 2.37
CA PHE A 284 4.67 15.72 2.98
C PHE A 284 3.46 14.82 2.73
N LEU A 285 3.18 14.44 1.48
CA LEU A 285 2.09 13.52 1.15
C LEU A 285 2.27 12.16 1.85
N GLY A 286 3.50 11.66 1.93
CA GLY A 286 3.80 10.42 2.64
C GLY A 286 3.57 10.51 4.14
N SER A 287 3.79 11.67 4.75
CA SER A 287 3.61 11.88 6.20
C SER A 287 2.14 11.87 6.65
N ILE A 288 1.20 12.25 5.76
CA ILE A 288 -0.24 12.24 5.99
C ILE A 288 -0.96 11.10 5.25
N SER A 289 -0.22 10.12 4.74
CA SER A 289 -0.76 9.09 3.84
C SER A 289 -1.82 8.20 4.47
N LEU A 290 -1.77 7.96 5.78
CA LEU A 290 -2.78 7.17 6.50
C LEU A 290 -4.12 7.91 6.55
N GLU A 291 -4.10 9.15 6.99
CA GLU A 291 -5.28 10.00 7.10
C GLU A 291 -5.89 10.24 5.71
N LEU A 292 -5.03 10.51 4.73
CA LEU A 292 -5.42 10.71 3.35
C LEU A 292 -6.05 9.44 2.75
N TYR A 293 -5.48 8.25 3.04
CA TYR A 293 -6.07 6.97 2.63
C TYR A 293 -7.48 6.79 3.19
N LEU A 294 -7.71 7.07 4.46
CA LEU A 294 -9.01 6.90 5.10
C LEU A 294 -10.05 7.91 4.63
N LEU A 295 -9.63 9.14 4.28
CA LEU A 295 -10.56 10.22 3.92
C LEU A 295 -10.91 10.26 2.43
N HIS A 296 -9.93 10.03 1.53
CA HIS A 296 -10.05 10.39 0.12
C HIS A 296 -11.22 9.69 -0.59
N LEU A 297 -11.45 8.41 -0.32
CA LEU A 297 -12.43 7.62 -1.08
C LEU A 297 -13.86 7.88 -0.58
N HIS A 298 -14.19 7.37 0.60
CA HIS A 298 -15.57 7.30 1.07
C HIS A 298 -16.14 8.65 1.53
N PHE A 299 -15.30 9.50 2.10
CA PHE A 299 -15.76 10.82 2.57
C PHE A 299 -15.79 11.87 1.47
N ILE A 300 -14.94 11.76 0.44
CA ILE A 300 -14.73 12.85 -0.52
C ILE A 300 -14.95 12.41 -1.96
N LEU A 301 -14.25 11.38 -2.44
CA LEU A 301 -14.27 10.99 -3.85
C LEU A 301 -15.64 10.43 -4.27
N VAL A 302 -16.24 9.53 -3.46
CA VAL A 302 -17.56 8.95 -3.75
C VAL A 302 -18.65 10.03 -3.83
N PRO A 303 -18.75 11.00 -2.88
CA PRO A 303 -19.66 12.15 -3.04
C PRO A 303 -19.37 12.99 -4.29
N LEU A 304 -18.10 13.28 -4.61
CA LEU A 304 -17.73 14.08 -5.78
C LEU A 304 -18.11 13.38 -7.11
N GLN A 305 -17.98 12.08 -7.18
CA GLN A 305 -18.32 11.30 -8.39
C GLN A 305 -19.82 11.38 -8.74
N ARG A 306 -20.69 11.64 -7.78
CA ARG A 306 -22.14 11.85 -8.02
C ARG A 306 -22.44 13.11 -8.85
N HIS A 307 -21.50 14.04 -8.94
CA HIS A 307 -21.64 15.27 -9.74
C HIS A 307 -21.20 15.09 -11.19
N HIS A 308 -20.82 13.87 -11.61
CA HIS A 308 -20.42 13.55 -13.00
C HIS A 308 -19.33 14.46 -13.59
N LEU A 309 -18.43 14.95 -12.75
CA LEU A 309 -17.30 15.78 -13.17
C LEU A 309 -16.28 14.96 -13.97
N ASN A 310 -15.47 15.65 -14.77
CA ASN A 310 -14.34 15.03 -15.47
C ASN A 310 -13.37 14.38 -14.48
N TYR A 311 -12.76 13.24 -14.89
CA TYR A 311 -11.82 12.46 -14.07
C TYR A 311 -10.74 13.31 -13.40
N PHE A 312 -10.05 14.14 -14.18
CA PHE A 312 -8.97 14.98 -13.64
C PHE A 312 -9.48 16.06 -12.68
N VAL A 313 -10.59 16.70 -13.00
CA VAL A 313 -11.24 17.70 -12.11
C VAL A 313 -11.65 17.05 -10.80
N THR A 314 -12.27 15.87 -10.85
CA THR A 314 -12.67 15.12 -9.66
C THR A 314 -11.47 14.80 -8.77
N LEU A 315 -10.35 14.36 -9.36
CA LEU A 315 -9.14 14.05 -8.60
C LEU A 315 -8.47 15.28 -8.00
N VAL A 316 -8.40 16.39 -8.72
CA VAL A 316 -7.85 17.64 -8.21
C VAL A 316 -8.68 18.14 -7.03
N LEU A 317 -10.02 18.16 -7.16
CA LEU A 317 -10.92 18.54 -6.06
C LEU A 317 -10.80 17.56 -4.88
N CYS A 318 -10.73 16.26 -5.15
CA CYS A 318 -10.52 15.25 -4.11
C CYS A 318 -9.25 15.54 -3.32
N LEU A 319 -8.11 15.79 -3.97
CA LEU A 319 -6.85 16.10 -3.29
C LEU A 319 -6.92 17.45 -2.56
N ALA A 320 -7.49 18.48 -3.20
CA ALA A 320 -7.63 19.82 -2.61
C ALA A 320 -8.44 19.81 -1.30
N ILE A 321 -9.44 18.93 -1.18
CA ILE A 321 -10.26 18.77 0.02
C ILE A 321 -9.62 17.78 0.99
N SER A 322 -9.11 16.63 0.50
CA SER A 322 -8.60 15.55 1.36
C SER A 322 -7.33 15.95 2.10
N ILE A 323 -6.42 16.73 1.47
CA ILE A 323 -5.14 17.08 2.09
C ILE A 323 -5.33 17.96 3.34
N PRO A 324 -6.07 19.07 3.31
CA PRO A 324 -6.32 19.87 4.52
C PRO A 324 -7.05 19.08 5.62
N LEU A 325 -8.03 18.23 5.25
CA LEU A 325 -8.73 17.40 6.22
C LEU A 325 -7.81 16.34 6.84
N ALA A 326 -6.93 15.72 6.06
CA ALA A 326 -5.94 14.77 6.56
C ALA A 326 -4.98 15.45 7.56
N MET A 327 -4.53 16.66 7.28
CA MET A 327 -3.71 17.46 8.22
C MET A 327 -4.47 17.75 9.52
N LEU A 328 -5.73 18.14 9.43
CA LEU A 328 -6.58 18.40 10.60
C LEU A 328 -6.73 17.15 11.46
N VAL A 329 -7.08 16.01 10.85
CA VAL A 329 -7.21 14.71 11.56
C VAL A 329 -5.89 14.32 12.21
N GLN A 330 -4.77 14.42 11.51
CA GLN A 330 -3.44 14.15 12.07
C GLN A 330 -3.12 15.05 13.28
N CYS A 331 -3.48 16.33 13.20
CA CYS A 331 -3.30 17.28 14.30
C CYS A 331 -4.14 16.86 15.53
N ILE A 332 -5.43 16.55 15.34
CA ILE A 332 -6.34 16.11 16.41
C ILE A 332 -5.81 14.85 17.08
N VAL A 333 -5.48 13.82 16.30
CA VAL A 333 -4.97 12.55 16.83
C VAL A 333 -3.66 12.76 17.58
N SER A 334 -2.72 13.54 17.02
CA SER A 334 -1.43 13.82 17.66
C SER A 334 -1.60 14.60 18.98
N PHE A 335 -2.54 15.54 19.04
CA PHE A 335 -2.88 16.29 20.25
C PHE A 335 -3.43 15.37 21.32
N THR A 336 -4.41 14.51 20.98
CA THR A 336 -5.03 13.54 21.90
C THR A 336 -3.99 12.58 22.47
N LEU A 337 -3.13 12.02 21.62
CA LEU A 337 -2.08 11.09 22.06
C LEU A 337 -1.06 11.74 23.01
N LYS A 338 -0.74 13.01 22.82
CA LYS A 338 0.15 13.75 23.74
C LYS A 338 -0.47 13.93 25.12
N HIS A 339 -1.78 14.09 25.22
CA HIS A 339 -2.49 14.25 26.50
C HIS A 339 -2.67 12.92 27.24
N ILE A 340 -2.87 11.81 26.54
CA ILE A 340 -3.00 10.47 27.14
C ILE A 340 -1.66 9.94 27.68
N ASN A 341 -0.53 10.35 27.09
CA ASN A 341 0.82 9.93 27.50
C ASN A 341 1.47 10.85 28.56
N ARG A 342 0.78 11.89 29.01
CA ARG A 342 1.11 12.70 30.19
C ARG A 342 0.45 12.15 31.43
#